data_70b80a26a79a84ccb861965ef98203f9
#
_entry.id   70b80a26a79a84ccb861965ef98203f9
#
_cell.length_a   1.000
_cell.length_b   1.000
_cell.length_c   1.000
_cell.angle_alpha   90.00
_cell.angle_beta   90.00
_cell.angle_gamma   90.00
#
_symmetry.space_group_name_H-M   'P 1'
#
loop_
_entity.id
_entity.type
_entity.pdbx_description
1 polymer ?
#
loop_
_entity_poly.entity_id
_entity_poly.type
_entity_poly.pdbx_seq_one_letter_code
_entity_poly.pdbx_strand_id
1 'polypeptide(L)'
;KANYKSRGGEEVTLTLPAPEATEIAAEPLPLAILYEDADIIVINKARGMVVHPAAGVTHGTLVNALLAHCKDLSGINGAIRPGIVHRLDKDTSGVMVAAKNDRAHIDLAAQIRTKAARRVYWAIVHGNIREESGTIKGAIGSRHAFPRAGALR
;
A
#
# COMPACT_ATOMS: atom_id res chain seq x y z
N LYS A 1 -27.05 13.17 8.83
CA LYS A 1 -26.18 14.36 8.57
C LYS A 1 -24.86 14.15 9.29
N ALA A 2 -23.73 14.45 8.66
CA ALA A 2 -22.38 14.14 9.16
C ALA A 2 -22.04 14.74 10.57
N ASN A 3 -22.79 15.70 11.06
CA ASN A 3 -22.58 16.37 12.36
C ASN A 3 -23.78 16.25 13.31
N TYR A 4 -24.58 15.18 13.17
CA TYR A 4 -25.67 14.96 14.10
C TYR A 4 -25.11 14.48 15.46
N LYS A 5 -25.51 15.15 16.54
CA LYS A 5 -25.19 14.73 17.90
C LYS A 5 -26.38 13.93 18.43
N SER A 6 -26.19 12.62 18.61
CA SER A 6 -27.21 11.75 19.18
C SER A 6 -27.49 12.08 20.65
N ARG A 7 -28.72 11.91 21.09
CA ARG A 7 -29.16 12.00 22.49
C ARG A 7 -29.32 10.60 23.07
N GLY A 8 -29.16 10.45 24.36
CA GLY A 8 -29.35 9.14 25.01
C GLY A 8 -30.76 8.63 24.78
N GLY A 9 -30.90 7.35 24.37
CA GLY A 9 -32.19 6.69 24.10
C GLY A 9 -32.64 6.76 22.63
N GLU A 10 -31.94 7.40 21.73
CA GLU A 10 -32.25 7.36 20.30
C GLU A 10 -31.83 6.02 19.68
N GLU A 11 -32.71 5.47 18.83
CA GLU A 11 -32.38 4.30 18.01
C GLU A 11 -31.65 4.74 16.74
N VAL A 12 -30.49 4.13 16.49
CA VAL A 12 -29.68 4.40 15.29
C VAL A 12 -29.68 3.17 14.39
N THR A 13 -30.32 3.29 13.22
CA THR A 13 -30.29 2.24 12.20
C THR A 13 -29.21 2.54 11.17
N LEU A 14 -28.26 1.63 11.02
CA LEU A 14 -27.23 1.68 9.98
C LEU A 14 -27.54 0.64 8.91
N THR A 15 -27.94 1.09 7.74
CA THR A 15 -28.08 0.23 6.56
C THR A 15 -26.75 0.18 5.81
N LEU A 16 -26.08 -0.96 5.86
CA LEU A 16 -24.89 -1.20 5.04
C LEU A 16 -25.35 -1.66 3.65
N PRO A 17 -24.98 -0.95 2.57
CA PRO A 17 -25.22 -1.47 1.23
C PRO A 17 -24.47 -2.79 1.05
N ALA A 18 -25.04 -3.70 0.25
CA ALA A 18 -24.33 -4.92 -0.12
C ALA A 18 -22.96 -4.54 -0.76
N PRO A 19 -21.88 -5.27 -0.46
CA PRO A 19 -20.60 -5.01 -1.11
C PRO A 19 -20.78 -5.12 -2.63
N GLU A 20 -20.53 -4.03 -3.34
CA GLU A 20 -20.41 -4.14 -4.79
C GLU A 20 -19.19 -5.02 -5.09
N ALA A 21 -19.40 -6.08 -5.86
CA ALA A 21 -18.32 -6.92 -6.35
C ALA A 21 -17.49 -6.07 -7.32
N THR A 22 -16.47 -5.40 -6.82
CA THR A 22 -15.53 -4.66 -7.64
C THR A 22 -14.57 -5.68 -8.26
N GLU A 23 -14.95 -6.26 -9.39
CA GLU A 23 -14.03 -7.05 -10.19
C GLU A 23 -12.93 -6.11 -10.70
N ILE A 24 -11.70 -6.37 -10.27
CA ILE A 24 -10.54 -5.65 -10.79
C ILE A 24 -10.15 -6.29 -12.11
N ALA A 25 -10.21 -5.52 -13.18
CA ALA A 25 -9.82 -5.99 -14.50
C ALA A 25 -8.31 -6.31 -14.56
N ALA A 26 -7.97 -7.45 -15.11
CA ALA A 26 -6.59 -7.76 -15.47
C ALA A 26 -6.15 -6.90 -16.65
N GLU A 27 -5.01 -6.20 -16.53
CA GLU A 27 -4.48 -5.33 -17.57
C GLU A 27 -3.02 -5.72 -17.89
N PRO A 28 -2.67 -5.99 -19.15
CA PRO A 28 -1.31 -6.38 -19.55
C PRO A 28 -0.38 -5.15 -19.56
N LEU A 29 -0.08 -4.63 -18.37
CA LEU A 29 0.84 -3.52 -18.19
C LEU A 29 2.28 -4.04 -18.01
N PRO A 30 3.29 -3.28 -18.46
CA PRO A 30 4.68 -3.69 -18.30
C PRO A 30 5.07 -3.75 -16.83
N LEU A 31 5.65 -4.89 -16.41
CA LEU A 31 6.20 -5.12 -15.08
C LEU A 31 7.72 -5.30 -15.18
N ALA A 32 8.46 -4.52 -14.40
CA ALA A 32 9.89 -4.73 -14.23
C ALA A 32 10.12 -5.81 -13.15
N ILE A 33 10.04 -7.08 -13.54
CA ILE A 33 10.18 -8.23 -12.67
C ILE A 33 11.66 -8.41 -12.34
N LEU A 34 11.99 -8.49 -11.05
CA LEU A 34 13.34 -8.72 -10.54
C LEU A 34 13.56 -10.18 -10.17
N TYR A 35 12.51 -10.85 -9.70
CA TYR A 35 12.51 -12.25 -9.33
C TYR A 35 11.09 -12.81 -9.36
N GLU A 36 10.93 -14.06 -9.75
CA GLU A 36 9.65 -14.76 -9.69
C GLU A 36 9.88 -16.26 -9.50
N ASP A 37 9.08 -16.88 -8.64
CA ASP A 37 8.99 -18.31 -8.47
C ASP A 37 7.52 -18.76 -8.30
N ALA A 38 7.27 -19.94 -7.73
CA ALA A 38 5.93 -20.45 -7.49
C ALA A 38 5.19 -19.72 -6.36
N ASP A 39 5.93 -19.09 -5.45
CA ASP A 39 5.39 -18.52 -4.20
C ASP A 39 5.30 -17.00 -4.23
N ILE A 40 6.27 -16.33 -4.84
CA ILE A 40 6.38 -14.87 -4.82
C ILE A 40 6.74 -14.29 -6.18
N ILE A 41 6.39 -13.02 -6.36
CA ILE A 41 6.90 -12.18 -7.43
C ILE A 41 7.48 -10.89 -6.84
N VAL A 42 8.70 -10.54 -7.24
CA VAL A 42 9.41 -9.32 -6.83
C VAL A 42 9.54 -8.41 -8.03
N ILE A 43 9.10 -7.19 -7.86
CA ILE A 43 9.05 -6.19 -8.95
C ILE A 43 9.72 -4.89 -8.54
N ASN A 44 10.26 -4.17 -9.51
CA ASN A 44 10.64 -2.78 -9.36
C ASN A 44 9.46 -1.90 -9.77
N LYS A 45 8.65 -1.45 -8.78
CA LYS A 45 7.49 -0.60 -9.08
C LYS A 45 7.92 0.73 -9.70
N ALA A 46 7.37 1.07 -10.84
CA ALA A 46 7.61 2.36 -11.47
C ALA A 46 7.02 3.52 -10.64
N ARG A 47 7.66 4.68 -10.70
CA ARG A 47 7.09 5.95 -10.22
C ARG A 47 5.81 6.27 -10.99
N GLY A 48 4.83 6.83 -10.33
CA GLY A 48 3.52 7.16 -10.92
C GLY A 48 2.51 6.03 -10.89
N MET A 49 2.94 4.77 -10.69
CA MET A 49 2.06 3.62 -10.61
C MET A 49 1.46 3.50 -9.21
N VAL A 50 0.12 3.45 -9.12
CA VAL A 50 -0.62 3.16 -7.88
C VAL A 50 -0.58 1.65 -7.63
N VAL A 51 -0.48 1.22 -6.38
CA VAL A 51 -0.36 -0.22 -6.06
C VAL A 51 -1.67 -0.97 -6.26
N HIS A 52 -2.79 -0.43 -5.80
CA HIS A 52 -4.11 -1.08 -5.88
C HIS A 52 -5.20 -0.06 -6.16
N PRO A 53 -6.32 -0.45 -6.76
CA PRO A 53 -7.43 0.44 -7.02
C PRO A 53 -7.91 1.18 -5.77
N ALA A 54 -8.27 2.44 -5.94
CA ALA A 54 -8.78 3.32 -4.90
C ALA A 54 -9.78 4.30 -5.51
N ALA A 55 -10.45 5.10 -4.69
CA ALA A 55 -11.37 6.13 -5.16
C ALA A 55 -10.69 7.03 -6.21
N GLY A 56 -11.25 7.08 -7.41
CA GLY A 56 -10.71 7.84 -8.55
C GLY A 56 -9.59 7.17 -9.36
N VAL A 57 -9.13 5.97 -8.97
CA VAL A 57 -8.14 5.20 -9.73
C VAL A 57 -8.54 3.73 -9.72
N THR A 58 -9.19 3.27 -10.78
CA THR A 58 -9.69 1.90 -10.92
C THR A 58 -8.87 1.04 -11.88
N HIS A 59 -8.02 1.67 -12.69
CA HIS A 59 -7.24 1.07 -13.76
C HIS A 59 -5.77 1.50 -13.67
N GLY A 60 -4.90 0.80 -14.40
CA GLY A 60 -3.49 1.14 -14.50
C GLY A 60 -2.69 0.91 -13.21
N THR A 61 -3.20 0.10 -12.29
CA THR A 61 -2.53 -0.17 -11.02
C THR A 61 -1.62 -1.40 -11.10
N LEU A 62 -0.74 -1.53 -10.12
CA LEU A 62 0.10 -2.73 -10.01
C LEU A 62 -0.75 -4.01 -9.89
N VAL A 63 -1.87 -3.96 -9.16
CA VAL A 63 -2.77 -5.11 -9.04
C VAL A 63 -3.37 -5.50 -10.38
N ASN A 64 -3.78 -4.54 -11.23
CA ASN A 64 -4.26 -4.84 -12.59
C ASN A 64 -3.20 -5.57 -13.42
N ALA A 65 -1.93 -5.12 -13.32
CA ALA A 65 -0.81 -5.74 -14.02
C ALA A 65 -0.49 -7.14 -13.48
N LEU A 66 -0.49 -7.31 -12.16
CA LEU A 66 -0.25 -8.61 -11.53
C LEU A 66 -1.34 -9.63 -11.87
N LEU A 67 -2.61 -9.22 -11.91
CA LEU A 67 -3.72 -10.10 -12.32
C LEU A 67 -3.61 -10.57 -13.77
N ALA A 68 -3.03 -9.75 -14.66
CA ALA A 68 -2.78 -10.15 -16.03
C ALA A 68 -1.57 -11.10 -16.16
N HIS A 69 -0.56 -10.93 -15.30
CA HIS A 69 0.68 -11.70 -15.34
C HIS A 69 0.59 -13.02 -14.57
N CYS A 70 0.06 -13.00 -13.34
CA CYS A 70 -0.03 -14.15 -12.44
C CYS A 70 -1.43 -14.76 -12.48
N LYS A 71 -1.51 -16.09 -12.67
CA LYS A 71 -2.78 -16.82 -12.61
C LYS A 71 -3.23 -17.12 -11.18
N ASP A 72 -2.30 -17.12 -10.22
CA ASP A 72 -2.44 -17.73 -8.89
C ASP A 72 -2.15 -16.74 -7.74
N LEU A 73 -2.57 -15.48 -7.86
CA LEU A 73 -2.36 -14.52 -6.78
C LEU A 73 -3.15 -14.90 -5.52
N SER A 74 -2.51 -14.75 -4.34
CA SER A 74 -3.18 -14.98 -3.06
C SER A 74 -4.42 -14.11 -2.89
N GLY A 75 -5.53 -14.75 -2.51
CA GLY A 75 -6.82 -14.10 -2.28
C GLY A 75 -7.04 -13.59 -0.85
N ILE A 76 -6.09 -13.73 0.07
CA ILE A 76 -6.28 -13.41 1.51
C ILE A 76 -6.80 -12.00 1.75
N ASN A 77 -6.34 -11.01 1.01
CA ASN A 77 -6.80 -9.62 1.12
C ASN A 77 -8.03 -9.31 0.25
N GLY A 78 -8.73 -10.35 -0.21
CA GLY A 78 -9.92 -10.25 -1.05
C GLY A 78 -9.62 -9.80 -2.47
N ALA A 79 -10.67 -9.59 -3.27
CA ALA A 79 -10.57 -9.24 -4.68
C ALA A 79 -9.86 -7.90 -4.95
N ILE A 80 -9.83 -6.99 -3.95
CA ILE A 80 -9.29 -5.63 -4.16
C ILE A 80 -7.75 -5.58 -4.05
N ARG A 81 -7.13 -6.52 -3.33
CA ARG A 81 -5.67 -6.49 -3.06
C ARG A 81 -5.03 -7.87 -3.15
N PRO A 82 -5.27 -8.64 -4.21
CA PRO A 82 -4.73 -10.00 -4.32
C PRO A 82 -3.20 -9.96 -4.26
N GLY A 83 -2.63 -10.82 -3.41
CA GLY A 83 -1.19 -10.95 -3.25
C GLY A 83 -0.44 -9.80 -2.57
N ILE A 84 -1.08 -8.67 -2.29
CA ILE A 84 -0.43 -7.46 -1.77
C ILE A 84 -0.22 -7.56 -0.25
N VAL A 85 1.02 -7.63 0.19
CA VAL A 85 1.44 -7.69 1.61
C VAL A 85 1.98 -6.36 2.14
N HIS A 86 2.38 -5.45 1.26
CA HIS A 86 2.81 -4.08 1.60
C HIS A 86 2.59 -3.16 0.40
N ARG A 87 2.81 -1.86 0.60
CA ARG A 87 2.64 -0.87 -0.47
C ARG A 87 3.74 0.18 -0.47
N LEU A 88 3.94 0.77 -1.64
CA LEU A 88 4.64 2.03 -1.85
C LEU A 88 3.63 3.09 -2.32
N ASP A 89 3.92 4.34 -2.05
CA ASP A 89 3.11 5.45 -2.55
C ASP A 89 3.23 5.57 -4.08
N LYS A 90 2.30 6.26 -4.70
CA LYS A 90 2.24 6.44 -6.17
C LYS A 90 3.59 6.90 -6.74
N ASP A 91 4.17 7.94 -6.15
CA ASP A 91 5.40 8.57 -6.66
C ASP A 91 6.69 7.98 -6.08
N THR A 92 6.59 6.96 -5.24
CA THR A 92 7.73 6.17 -4.76
C THR A 92 7.94 4.99 -5.70
N SER A 93 9.14 4.89 -6.27
CA SER A 93 9.59 3.73 -7.04
C SER A 93 10.37 2.77 -6.15
N GLY A 94 10.54 1.53 -6.58
CA GLY A 94 11.41 0.57 -5.92
C GLY A 94 10.83 -0.81 -5.73
N VAL A 95 11.55 -1.62 -4.97
CA VAL A 95 11.28 -3.05 -4.82
C VAL A 95 10.01 -3.30 -4.02
N MET A 96 9.13 -4.09 -4.62
CA MET A 96 7.93 -4.63 -3.97
C MET A 96 7.87 -6.14 -4.16
N VAL A 97 7.31 -6.83 -3.17
CA VAL A 97 7.00 -8.26 -3.24
C VAL A 97 5.50 -8.48 -3.17
N ALA A 98 4.99 -9.38 -3.99
CA ALA A 98 3.63 -9.89 -3.91
C ALA A 98 3.62 -11.41 -3.76
N ALA A 99 2.61 -11.94 -3.07
CA ALA A 99 2.45 -13.37 -2.83
C ALA A 99 1.58 -14.00 -3.93
N LYS A 100 2.03 -15.11 -4.48
CA LYS A 100 1.29 -15.87 -5.50
C LYS A 100 0.35 -16.91 -4.89
N ASN A 101 0.53 -17.26 -3.61
CA ASN A 101 -0.35 -18.15 -2.89
C ASN A 101 -0.52 -17.71 -1.42
N ASP A 102 -1.50 -18.31 -0.75
CA ASP A 102 -1.90 -17.92 0.60
C ASP A 102 -0.83 -18.22 1.65
N ARG A 103 -0.06 -19.28 1.50
CA ARG A 103 1.05 -19.61 2.39
C ARG A 103 2.12 -18.53 2.36
N ALA A 104 2.57 -18.18 1.16
CA ALA A 104 3.54 -17.10 0.98
C ALA A 104 3.02 -15.77 1.51
N HIS A 105 1.72 -15.50 1.35
CA HIS A 105 1.10 -14.29 1.88
C HIS A 105 1.20 -14.21 3.41
N ILE A 106 0.86 -15.27 4.11
CA ILE A 106 0.91 -15.34 5.57
C ILE A 106 2.36 -15.14 6.05
N ASP A 107 3.31 -15.84 5.44
CA ASP A 107 4.72 -15.79 5.79
C ASP A 107 5.33 -14.41 5.54
N LEU A 108 5.08 -13.81 4.38
CA LEU A 108 5.54 -12.45 4.05
C LEU A 108 4.92 -11.39 4.99
N ALA A 109 3.63 -11.49 5.27
CA ALA A 109 2.94 -10.58 6.19
C ALA A 109 3.54 -10.66 7.61
N ALA A 110 3.88 -11.87 8.07
CA ALA A 110 4.56 -12.08 9.34
C ALA A 110 5.97 -11.46 9.36
N GLN A 111 6.77 -11.67 8.31
CA GLN A 111 8.11 -11.09 8.19
C GLN A 111 8.10 -9.56 8.13
N ILE A 112 7.12 -8.96 7.43
CA ILE A 112 6.96 -7.51 7.39
C ILE A 112 6.54 -6.96 8.75
N ARG A 113 5.63 -7.64 9.46
CA ARG A 113 5.17 -7.25 10.80
C ARG A 113 6.30 -7.29 11.83
N THR A 114 7.11 -8.33 11.81
CA THR A 114 8.25 -8.53 12.75
C THR A 114 9.49 -7.75 12.32
N LYS A 115 9.45 -7.07 11.18
CA LYS A 115 10.59 -6.36 10.57
C LYS A 115 11.77 -7.28 10.22
N ALA A 116 11.55 -8.59 10.07
CA ALA A 116 12.51 -9.50 9.46
C ALA A 116 12.77 -9.14 8.01
N ALA A 117 11.69 -8.85 7.25
CA ALA A 117 11.79 -8.18 5.97
C ALA A 117 11.91 -6.67 6.20
N ARG A 118 13.13 -6.14 6.00
CA ARG A 118 13.46 -4.73 6.25
C ARG A 118 13.10 -3.88 5.03
N ARG A 119 12.63 -2.67 5.30
CA ARG A 119 12.37 -1.64 4.28
C ARG A 119 13.44 -0.56 4.38
N VAL A 120 14.20 -0.39 3.32
CA VAL A 120 15.25 0.63 3.20
C VAL A 120 14.88 1.56 2.05
N TYR A 121 14.99 2.86 2.27
CA TYR A 121 14.62 3.89 1.30
C TYR A 121 15.76 4.86 1.08
N TRP A 122 15.89 5.30 -0.16
CA TRP A 122 16.68 6.46 -0.53
C TRP A 122 15.75 7.65 -0.69
N ALA A 123 16.12 8.78 -0.10
CA ALA A 123 15.32 9.99 -0.19
C ALA A 123 16.20 11.23 -0.40
N ILE A 124 15.70 12.17 -1.20
CA ILE A 124 16.28 13.50 -1.32
C ILE A 124 15.52 14.42 -0.38
N VAL A 125 16.24 15.10 0.48
CA VAL A 125 15.67 16.00 1.49
C VAL A 125 16.13 17.43 1.26
N HIS A 126 15.37 18.40 1.78
CA HIS A 126 15.79 19.81 1.79
C HIS A 126 16.85 20.06 2.86
N GLY A 127 17.82 20.91 2.52
CA GLY A 127 18.88 21.30 3.44
C GLY A 127 20.05 20.35 3.42
N ASN A 128 20.92 20.49 4.40
CA ASN A 128 22.14 19.71 4.56
C ASN A 128 22.12 19.00 5.92
N ILE A 129 22.18 17.69 5.90
CA ILE A 129 22.32 16.87 7.11
C ILE A 129 23.83 16.75 7.37
N ARG A 130 24.27 17.21 8.55
CA ARG A 130 25.71 17.23 8.92
C ARG A 130 26.15 15.89 9.51
N GLU A 131 25.24 15.17 10.14
CA GLU A 131 25.47 13.89 10.79
C GLU A 131 25.41 12.78 9.77
N GLU A 132 26.32 11.81 9.83
CA GLU A 132 26.33 10.63 8.97
C GLU A 132 25.16 9.68 9.27
N SER A 133 24.65 9.69 10.50
CA SER A 133 23.53 8.88 10.91
C SER A 133 22.75 9.52 12.06
N GLY A 134 21.48 9.19 12.19
CA GLY A 134 20.63 9.70 13.26
C GLY A 134 19.26 9.06 13.29
N THR A 135 18.48 9.40 14.31
CA THR A 135 17.09 8.96 14.45
C THR A 135 16.18 10.16 14.61
N ILE A 136 15.20 10.29 13.72
CA ILE A 136 14.15 11.28 13.83
C ILE A 136 12.91 10.59 14.42
N LYS A 137 12.47 11.05 15.60
CA LYS A 137 11.23 10.60 16.25
C LYS A 137 10.20 11.70 16.13
N GLY A 138 9.08 11.43 15.47
CA GLY A 138 8.00 12.38 15.30
C GLY A 138 6.74 11.74 14.74
N ALA A 139 5.61 12.39 14.95
CA ALA A 139 4.36 11.99 14.31
C ALA A 139 4.40 12.36 12.82
N ILE A 140 3.88 11.45 11.97
CA ILE A 140 3.71 11.71 10.55
C ILE A 140 2.26 12.13 10.33
N GLY A 141 2.06 13.27 9.69
CA GLY A 141 0.73 13.79 9.37
C GLY A 141 0.73 14.61 8.09
N SER A 142 -0.46 14.96 7.61
CA SER A 142 -0.59 15.85 6.47
C SER A 142 -0.11 17.26 6.82
N ARG A 143 0.32 18.02 5.80
CA ARG A 143 0.82 19.39 5.94
C ARG A 143 -0.14 20.36 6.66
N HIS A 144 -1.43 20.01 6.69
CA HIS A 144 -2.49 20.79 7.35
C HIS A 144 -2.71 20.38 8.81
N ALA A 145 -2.19 19.24 9.24
CA ALA A 145 -2.36 18.71 10.59
C ALA A 145 -1.29 19.20 11.58
N PHE A 146 -0.15 19.71 11.09
CA PHE A 146 0.93 20.20 11.94
C PHE A 146 1.36 21.60 11.49
N PRO A 147 1.35 22.59 12.41
CA PRO A 147 2.01 23.86 12.14
C PRO A 147 3.47 23.58 11.80
N ARG A 148 4.06 24.38 10.92
CA ARG A 148 5.49 24.27 10.56
C ARG A 148 6.29 24.19 11.85
N ALA A 149 6.92 23.06 12.12
CA ALA A 149 7.90 22.98 13.18
C ALA A 149 8.93 24.09 12.92
N GLY A 150 9.04 25.02 13.85
CA GLY A 150 10.06 26.04 13.79
C GLY A 150 11.41 25.36 13.61
N ALA A 151 12.25 25.92 12.76
CA ALA A 151 13.59 25.42 12.52
C ALA A 151 14.25 25.04 13.85
N LEU A 152 14.62 23.79 13.98
CA LEU A 152 15.49 23.34 15.06
C LEU A 152 16.79 24.16 14.92
N ARG A 153 17.02 25.03 15.93
CA ARG A 153 18.28 25.77 16.06
C ARG A 153 19.35 24.85 16.62
#